data_5cdef589f1c3356ed64a9fd030de47a1
#
_entry.id   5cdef589f1c3356ed64a9fd030de47a1
#
_cell.length_a   1.000
_cell.length_b   1.000
_cell.length_c   1.000
_cell.angle_alpha   90.00
_cell.angle_beta   90.00
_cell.angle_gamma   90.00
#
_symmetry.space_group_name_H-M   'P 1'
#
loop_
_entity.id
_entity.type
_entity.pdbx_description
1 polymer ?
#
loop_
_entity_poly.entity_id
_entity_poly.type
_entity_poly.pdbx_seq_one_letter_code
_entity_poly.pdbx_strand_id
1 'polypeptide(L)' 'MKNPLDSVVGTIVSGFVLTVILYLFVAKFLMAAG' A
#
# COMPACT_ATOMS: atom_id res chain seq x y z
N MET A 1 -0.24 4.65 -25.39
CA MET A 1 0.13 3.27 -25.52
C MET A 1 -0.01 2.52 -24.20
N LYS A 2 -0.80 1.50 -24.19
CA LYS A 2 -1.09 0.77 -22.97
C LYS A 2 -0.44 -0.59 -22.99
N ASN A 3 0.45 -0.82 -22.09
CA ASN A 3 1.09 -2.11 -21.95
C ASN A 3 0.40 -2.92 -20.84
N PRO A 4 0.24 -4.22 -21.06
CA PRO A 4 -0.30 -5.07 -19.98
C PRO A 4 0.58 -5.01 -18.74
N LEU A 5 1.88 -4.85 -18.94
CA LEU A 5 2.81 -4.75 -17.83
C LEU A 5 2.58 -3.48 -17.02
N ASP A 6 2.21 -2.41 -17.70
CA ASP A 6 1.97 -1.14 -17.02
C ASP A 6 0.80 -1.27 -16.05
N SER A 7 -0.23 -1.97 -16.48
CA SER A 7 -1.40 -2.18 -15.63
C SER A 7 -1.05 -3.07 -14.44
N VAL A 8 -0.26 -4.10 -14.68
CA VAL A 8 0.13 -5.02 -13.61
C VAL A 8 1.00 -4.30 -12.59
N VAL A 9 1.95 -3.52 -13.07
CA VAL A 9 2.84 -2.77 -12.18
C VAL A 9 2.03 -1.80 -11.35
N GLY A 10 1.07 -1.12 -11.95
CA GLY A 10 0.22 -0.20 -11.22
C GLY A 10 -0.54 -0.88 -10.11
N THR A 11 -1.06 -2.06 -10.38
CA THR A 11 -1.79 -2.82 -9.36
C THR A 11 -0.87 -3.21 -8.21
N ILE A 12 0.33 -3.68 -8.53
CA ILE A 12 1.28 -4.09 -7.50
C ILE A 12 1.69 -2.90 -6.66
N VAL A 13 1.98 -1.78 -7.28
CA VAL A 13 2.39 -0.58 -6.56
C VAL A 13 1.26 -0.09 -5.66
N SER A 14 0.04 -0.08 -6.19
CA SER A 14 -1.10 0.35 -5.39
C SER A 14 -1.28 -0.53 -4.16
N GLY A 15 -1.21 -1.83 -4.34
CA GLY A 15 -1.34 -2.75 -3.23
C GLY A 15 -0.25 -2.56 -2.20
N PHE A 16 0.97 -2.35 -2.67
CA PHE A 16 2.10 -2.14 -1.79
C PHE A 16 1.93 -0.87 -0.97
N VAL A 17 1.55 0.20 -1.64
CA VAL A 17 1.34 1.49 -0.96
C VAL A 17 0.23 1.38 0.07
N LEU A 18 -0.87 0.76 -0.31
CA LEU A 18 -1.99 0.60 0.62
C LEU A 18 -1.60 -0.22 1.83
N THR A 19 -0.82 -1.26 1.61
CA THR A 19 -0.35 -2.10 2.71
C THR A 19 0.52 -1.30 3.68
N VAL A 20 1.41 -0.50 3.14
CA VAL A 20 2.30 0.32 3.97
C VAL A 20 1.49 1.33 4.76
N ILE A 21 0.54 1.98 4.12
CA ILE A 21 -0.29 2.97 4.80
C ILE A 21 -1.08 2.30 5.92
N LEU A 22 -1.67 1.17 5.62
CA LEU A 22 -2.44 0.45 6.63
C LEU A 22 -1.56 0.01 7.79
N TYR A 23 -0.37 -0.48 7.48
CA TYR A 23 0.56 -0.91 8.50
C TYR A 23 0.95 0.23 9.42
N LEU A 24 1.30 1.36 8.83
CA LEU A 24 1.68 2.53 9.62
C LEU A 24 0.51 3.02 10.45
N PHE A 25 -0.67 2.99 9.89
CA PHE A 25 -1.86 3.45 10.58
C PHE A 25 -2.13 2.60 11.81
N VAL A 26 -2.08 1.30 11.65
CA VAL A 26 -2.33 0.37 12.75
C VAL A 26 -1.21 0.47 13.78
N ALA A 27 0.03 0.54 13.31
CA ALA A 27 1.17 0.63 14.21
C ALA A 27 1.10 1.87 15.08
N LYS A 28 0.75 2.99 14.47
CA LYS A 28 0.63 4.23 15.23
C LYS A 28 -0.53 4.18 16.18
N PHE A 29 -1.61 3.56 15.78
CA PHE A 29 -2.76 3.44 16.64
C PHE A 29 -2.44 2.60 17.87
N LEU A 30 -1.75 1.50 17.66
CA LEU A 30 -1.36 0.64 18.78
C LEU A 30 -0.36 1.34 19.68
N MET A 31 0.58 2.05 19.10
CA MET A 31 1.56 2.79 19.87
C MET A 31 0.91 3.89 20.69
N ALA A 32 -0.02 4.57 20.09
CA ALA A 32 -0.72 5.65 20.80
C ALA A 32 -1.56 5.09 21.93
N ALA A 33 -2.17 3.93 21.71
CA ALA A 33 -2.99 3.30 22.72
C ALA A 33 -2.15 2.64 23.80
N GLY A 34 -1.02 2.08 23.36
CA GLY A 34 -0.11 1.42 24.29
C GLY A 34 0.80 2.38 24.96
#